data_48fd15c2a64362b929073734c24a9b91
#
_entry.id   48fd15c2a64362b929073734c24a9b91
#
_cell.length_a   1.000
_cell.length_b   1.000
_cell.length_c   1.000
_cell.angle_alpha   90.00
_cell.angle_beta   90.00
_cell.angle_gamma   90.00
#
_symmetry.space_group_name_H-M   'P 1'
#
loop_
_entity.id
_entity.type
_entity.pdbx_description
1 polymer ?
#
loop_
_entity_poly.entity_id
_entity_poly.type
_entity_poly.pdbx_seq_one_letter_code
_entity_poly.pdbx_strand_id
1 'polypeptide(L)'
;MPWDLNQNQNLPRELKAQGFSHATVYLNWSDIESRKGQYEFAQYHRHLDAIVNGGLSLLLVIDMGGRPYKDETGQLVPNMSTVPQWITTAHPDMAMRNFSGDPSWQPDFTDASIRKYADPFIAQTVDHFSKRYPGKVLGYAIGLQEEHEIKYGQMGYQWRDYKESTQDAFAKKYNAKQPIINYNNHIAAGVPKAEPLLHAHKEFRETRLQEATCAYANVIRSKGAEAIGYFAETFTSHDAIYATGVVEKLAPCIDIAVIDFNFYDGYGLVADPDVLPTLANYMGSLGYKKVMVGAYGERWEAAKKTPELIPVIQQAVAQSLAQPHVMGYEIGGFHHQAGGGPLAGLQLNKLHARIAKPGPAVTAGTERRVRIGILGSTTNFHVWHGEKSAGRNTHRDALFASYKILSSEPGMQVHIIGEKNLLADEPIIQQLDAILVPHQAAMPQNIKTKLATYWKKGGVLIQDMRLGEFDENGKPTFDWMHEVFGIANIEWKKNGGVFLIDGKVYRLKPTRRMYTSYASMAPRPGYKVLAREPLKREDRGIMVRGERTLAFGFMPQLVEDETRDAWRKLFVREISNVANSNTSASK
;
A
#
# COMPACT_ATOMS: atom_id res chain seq x y z
N MET A 1 -22.41 9.34 -8.01
CA MET A 1 -23.85 9.00 -7.94
C MET A 1 -24.87 10.10 -8.22
N PRO A 2 -24.76 11.37 -7.81
CA PRO A 2 -25.79 12.37 -8.17
C PRO A 2 -26.06 12.48 -9.68
N TRP A 3 -25.02 12.43 -10.50
CA TRP A 3 -25.14 12.47 -11.95
C TRP A 3 -25.85 11.22 -12.51
N ASP A 4 -25.57 10.04 -11.98
CA ASP A 4 -26.21 8.80 -12.39
C ASP A 4 -27.70 8.78 -12.06
N LEU A 5 -28.08 9.35 -10.91
CA LEU A 5 -29.49 9.48 -10.50
C LEU A 5 -30.29 10.43 -11.39
N ASN A 6 -29.65 11.43 -11.98
CA ASN A 6 -30.29 12.29 -12.98
C ASN A 6 -30.56 11.54 -14.29
N GLN A 7 -29.78 10.51 -14.60
CA GLN A 7 -29.96 9.66 -15.79
C GLN A 7 -30.91 8.49 -15.52
N ASN A 8 -30.84 7.89 -14.32
CA ASN A 8 -31.69 6.76 -13.93
C ASN A 8 -32.12 6.87 -12.46
N GLN A 9 -33.32 7.33 -12.19
CA GLN A 9 -33.87 7.47 -10.84
C GLN A 9 -34.12 6.11 -10.15
N ASN A 10 -34.21 5.01 -10.90
CA ASN A 10 -34.38 3.68 -10.36
C ASN A 10 -33.05 2.99 -10.00
N LEU A 11 -31.91 3.57 -10.35
CA LEU A 11 -30.60 2.99 -10.14
C LEU A 11 -30.37 2.46 -8.71
N PRO A 12 -30.74 3.17 -7.62
CA PRO A 12 -30.54 2.62 -6.28
C PRO A 12 -31.31 1.33 -6.02
N ARG A 13 -32.52 1.18 -6.55
CA ARG A 13 -33.33 -0.05 -6.42
C ARG A 13 -32.73 -1.19 -7.25
N GLU A 14 -32.24 -0.90 -8.44
CA GLU A 14 -31.56 -1.86 -9.31
C GLU A 14 -30.28 -2.38 -8.66
N LEU A 15 -29.47 -1.50 -8.08
CA LEU A 15 -28.26 -1.86 -7.34
C LEU A 15 -28.60 -2.70 -6.09
N LYS A 16 -29.65 -2.30 -5.34
CA LYS A 16 -30.14 -3.09 -4.20
C LYS A 16 -30.57 -4.49 -4.61
N ALA A 17 -31.29 -4.61 -5.71
CA ALA A 17 -31.71 -5.90 -6.25
C ALA A 17 -30.54 -6.78 -6.71
N GLN A 18 -29.42 -6.14 -7.08
CA GLN A 18 -28.16 -6.83 -7.40
C GLN A 18 -27.32 -7.21 -6.17
N GLY A 19 -27.77 -6.84 -4.96
CA GLY A 19 -27.13 -7.20 -3.71
C GLY A 19 -26.21 -6.12 -3.11
N PHE A 20 -26.08 -4.94 -3.73
CA PHE A 20 -25.37 -3.84 -3.12
C PHE A 20 -26.08 -3.35 -1.86
N SER A 21 -25.28 -2.97 -0.87
CA SER A 21 -25.79 -2.52 0.43
C SER A 21 -25.66 -1.01 0.64
N HIS A 22 -24.65 -0.39 0.02
CA HIS A 22 -24.28 1.00 0.23
C HIS A 22 -24.01 1.71 -1.09
N ALA A 23 -24.08 3.05 -1.03
CA ALA A 23 -23.64 3.93 -2.08
C ALA A 23 -22.71 5.00 -1.51
N THR A 24 -21.59 5.24 -2.19
CA THR A 24 -20.65 6.30 -1.84
C THR A 24 -21.09 7.61 -2.49
N VAL A 25 -21.16 8.68 -1.71
CA VAL A 25 -21.53 10.02 -2.16
C VAL A 25 -20.56 11.06 -1.62
N TYR A 26 -20.11 11.95 -2.51
CA TYR A 26 -19.23 13.06 -2.16
C TYR A 26 -20.00 14.26 -1.70
N LEU A 27 -19.53 14.85 -0.60
CA LEU A 27 -20.06 16.07 0.02
C LEU A 27 -18.98 17.14 -0.07
N ASN A 28 -19.08 18.01 -1.04
CA ASN A 28 -18.07 19.04 -1.29
C ASN A 28 -18.18 20.17 -0.26
N TRP A 29 -17.07 20.55 0.33
CA TRP A 29 -17.03 21.64 1.31
C TRP A 29 -17.51 22.96 0.71
N SER A 30 -17.03 23.31 -0.49
CA SER A 30 -17.42 24.55 -1.18
C SER A 30 -18.91 24.65 -1.47
N ASP A 31 -19.58 23.52 -1.68
CA ASP A 31 -21.01 23.47 -1.94
C ASP A 31 -21.83 23.66 -0.65
N ILE A 32 -21.36 23.05 0.43
CA ILE A 32 -22.05 23.09 1.73
C ILE A 32 -21.82 24.43 2.46
N GLU A 33 -20.60 24.96 2.42
CA GLU A 33 -20.22 26.20 3.09
C GLU A 33 -19.68 27.23 2.07
N SER A 34 -20.50 27.59 1.10
CA SER A 34 -20.16 28.62 0.10
C SER A 34 -19.86 29.99 0.71
N ARG A 35 -20.44 30.27 1.89
CA ARG A 35 -20.17 31.43 2.72
C ARG A 35 -19.80 30.99 4.13
N LYS A 36 -18.76 31.61 4.68
CA LYS A 36 -18.23 31.28 6.00
C LYS A 36 -19.32 31.18 7.08
N GLY A 37 -19.40 30.01 7.72
CA GLY A 37 -20.34 29.72 8.80
C GLY A 37 -21.80 29.53 8.37
N GLN A 38 -22.09 29.48 7.06
CA GLN A 38 -23.42 29.22 6.53
C GLN A 38 -23.42 27.85 5.82
N TYR A 39 -24.09 26.88 6.44
CA TYR A 39 -24.13 25.51 5.95
C TYR A 39 -25.44 25.21 5.22
N GLU A 40 -25.34 24.85 3.93
CA GLU A 40 -26.48 24.56 3.06
C GLU A 40 -26.43 23.10 2.61
N PHE A 41 -27.16 22.22 3.29
CA PHE A 41 -27.20 20.79 3.00
C PHE A 41 -28.31 20.38 2.02
N ALA A 42 -29.30 21.25 1.78
CA ALA A 42 -30.53 20.91 1.06
C ALA A 42 -30.29 20.36 -0.35
N GLN A 43 -29.26 20.83 -1.04
CA GLN A 43 -28.90 20.39 -2.36
C GLN A 43 -28.57 18.88 -2.48
N TYR A 44 -28.11 18.28 -1.37
CA TYR A 44 -27.82 16.84 -1.32
C TYR A 44 -29.03 15.98 -0.98
N HIS A 45 -30.07 16.55 -0.37
CA HIS A 45 -31.20 15.78 0.16
C HIS A 45 -31.88 14.96 -0.91
N ARG A 46 -32.22 15.55 -2.05
CA ARG A 46 -32.92 14.86 -3.14
C ARG A 46 -32.22 13.56 -3.56
N HIS A 47 -30.90 13.61 -3.71
CA HIS A 47 -30.11 12.46 -4.14
C HIS A 47 -29.96 11.41 -3.05
N LEU A 48 -29.67 11.85 -1.81
CA LEU A 48 -29.52 10.96 -0.68
C LEU A 48 -30.85 10.29 -0.31
N ASP A 49 -31.97 11.03 -0.35
CA ASP A 49 -33.32 10.49 -0.15
C ASP A 49 -33.63 9.41 -1.22
N ALA A 50 -33.29 9.63 -2.49
CA ALA A 50 -33.49 8.65 -3.55
C ALA A 50 -32.68 7.35 -3.29
N ILE A 51 -31.44 7.48 -2.83
CA ILE A 51 -30.57 6.35 -2.49
C ILE A 51 -31.15 5.55 -1.33
N VAL A 52 -31.51 6.22 -0.24
CA VAL A 52 -32.06 5.59 0.98
C VAL A 52 -33.42 4.96 0.71
N ASN A 53 -34.32 5.65 -0.02
CA ASN A 53 -35.61 5.12 -0.43
C ASN A 53 -35.51 3.96 -1.42
N GLY A 54 -34.40 3.87 -2.15
CA GLY A 54 -34.03 2.72 -2.99
C GLY A 54 -33.52 1.52 -2.21
N GLY A 55 -33.37 1.63 -0.88
CA GLY A 55 -32.96 0.55 0.00
C GLY A 55 -31.47 0.42 0.25
N LEU A 56 -30.66 1.39 -0.21
CA LEU A 56 -29.23 1.47 0.06
C LEU A 56 -28.93 2.31 1.30
N SER A 57 -27.84 2.02 1.97
CA SER A 57 -27.22 2.88 2.98
C SER A 57 -26.15 3.78 2.35
N LEU A 58 -25.61 4.71 3.12
CA LEU A 58 -24.71 5.75 2.64
C LEU A 58 -23.30 5.56 3.21
N LEU A 59 -22.28 5.71 2.36
CA LEU A 59 -20.93 6.07 2.74
C LEU A 59 -20.72 7.50 2.26
N LEU A 60 -20.44 8.41 3.16
CA LEU A 60 -20.35 9.83 2.84
C LEU A 60 -18.89 10.28 2.85
N VAL A 61 -18.42 10.80 1.75
CA VAL A 61 -17.06 11.36 1.64
C VAL A 61 -17.14 12.86 1.88
N ILE A 62 -16.52 13.32 2.95
CA ILE A 62 -16.34 14.75 3.23
C ILE A 62 -15.17 15.23 2.37
N ASP A 63 -15.48 15.78 1.21
CA ASP A 63 -14.46 16.18 0.24
C ASP A 63 -14.02 17.63 0.50
N MET A 64 -12.80 17.75 1.01
CA MET A 64 -12.14 19.02 1.32
C MET A 64 -11.01 19.35 0.33
N GLY A 65 -10.68 18.47 -0.58
CA GLY A 65 -9.50 18.59 -1.43
C GLY A 65 -9.78 18.96 -2.88
N GLY A 66 -10.76 18.32 -3.47
CA GLY A 66 -11.12 18.49 -4.88
C GLY A 66 -10.06 18.12 -5.89
N ARG A 67 -10.47 17.88 -7.11
CA ARG A 67 -9.56 17.69 -8.25
C ARG A 67 -9.34 19.01 -8.98
N PRO A 68 -8.11 19.32 -9.41
CA PRO A 68 -7.92 20.35 -10.39
C PRO A 68 -8.51 19.83 -11.71
N TYR A 69 -9.42 20.58 -12.25
CA TYR A 69 -9.91 20.33 -13.60
C TYR A 69 -9.02 21.08 -14.60
N LYS A 70 -8.60 20.40 -15.64
CA LYS A 70 -8.06 21.07 -16.83
C LYS A 70 -9.19 21.23 -17.82
N ASP A 71 -9.42 22.46 -18.26
CA ASP A 71 -10.34 22.73 -19.35
C ASP A 71 -9.85 22.12 -20.68
N GLU A 72 -10.64 22.28 -21.72
CA GLU A 72 -10.32 21.78 -23.07
C GLU A 72 -9.01 22.36 -23.65
N THR A 73 -8.50 23.48 -23.06
CA THR A 73 -7.23 24.11 -23.45
C THR A 73 -6.07 23.59 -22.64
N GLY A 74 -6.30 22.76 -21.64
CA GLY A 74 -5.29 22.25 -20.71
C GLY A 74 -4.94 23.23 -19.58
N GLN A 75 -5.68 24.34 -19.44
CA GLN A 75 -5.53 25.27 -18.33
C GLN A 75 -6.24 24.73 -17.09
N LEU A 76 -5.60 24.90 -15.93
CA LEU A 76 -6.22 24.59 -14.65
C LEU A 76 -7.37 25.58 -14.38
N VAL A 77 -8.56 25.05 -14.16
CA VAL A 77 -9.74 25.82 -13.77
C VAL A 77 -9.76 25.91 -12.24
N PRO A 78 -9.44 27.06 -11.66
CA PRO A 78 -9.32 27.23 -10.21
C PRO A 78 -10.61 26.94 -9.43
N ASN A 79 -11.75 26.95 -10.08
CA ASN A 79 -13.08 26.91 -9.45
C ASN A 79 -13.63 25.49 -9.24
N MET A 80 -12.85 24.44 -9.53
CA MET A 80 -13.25 23.05 -9.30
C MET A 80 -12.66 22.49 -7.99
N SER A 81 -12.03 23.34 -7.19
CA SER A 81 -11.65 22.99 -5.83
C SER A 81 -12.90 22.80 -4.97
N THR A 82 -12.96 21.71 -4.21
CA THR A 82 -14.00 21.52 -3.20
C THR A 82 -13.77 22.38 -1.95
N VAL A 83 -12.69 23.13 -1.90
CA VAL A 83 -12.40 24.10 -0.85
C VAL A 83 -13.16 25.39 -1.12
N PRO A 84 -13.86 25.96 -0.12
CA PRO A 84 -14.58 27.23 -0.28
C PRO A 84 -13.67 28.37 -0.72
N GLN A 85 -14.09 29.13 -1.72
CA GLN A 85 -13.32 30.25 -2.26
C GLN A 85 -12.98 31.31 -1.19
N TRP A 86 -13.86 31.51 -0.19
CA TRP A 86 -13.58 32.45 0.88
C TRP A 86 -12.34 32.06 1.73
N ILE A 87 -11.97 30.74 1.80
CA ILE A 87 -10.73 30.29 2.44
C ILE A 87 -9.53 30.63 1.57
N THR A 88 -9.56 30.21 0.30
CA THR A 88 -8.42 30.38 -0.61
C THR A 88 -8.11 31.84 -0.91
N THR A 89 -9.13 32.69 -0.92
CA THR A 89 -8.99 34.14 -1.13
C THR A 89 -8.49 34.87 0.12
N ALA A 90 -9.04 34.53 1.30
CA ALA A 90 -8.66 35.22 2.54
C ALA A 90 -7.33 34.72 3.14
N HIS A 91 -6.94 33.50 2.81
CA HIS A 91 -5.79 32.81 3.40
C HIS A 91 -4.90 32.11 2.35
N PRO A 92 -4.33 32.88 1.39
CA PRO A 92 -3.45 32.31 0.36
C PRO A 92 -2.15 31.73 0.95
N ASP A 93 -1.78 32.14 2.16
CA ASP A 93 -0.67 31.61 2.95
C ASP A 93 -0.90 30.17 3.45
N MET A 94 -2.14 29.71 3.48
CA MET A 94 -2.48 28.32 3.83
C MET A 94 -2.21 27.32 2.71
N ALA A 95 -2.00 27.78 1.47
CA ALA A 95 -1.70 26.88 0.35
C ALA A 95 -0.38 26.14 0.57
N MET A 96 -0.39 24.82 0.32
CA MET A 96 0.85 24.05 0.22
C MET A 96 1.73 24.60 -0.90
N ARG A 97 3.05 24.51 -0.74
CA ARG A 97 4.02 24.98 -1.73
C ARG A 97 4.95 23.85 -2.18
N ASN A 98 5.34 23.88 -3.44
CA ASN A 98 6.43 23.05 -3.93
C ASN A 98 7.78 23.64 -3.49
N PHE A 99 8.89 22.96 -3.84
CA PHE A 99 10.24 23.42 -3.51
C PHE A 99 10.68 24.70 -4.25
N SER A 100 9.98 25.08 -5.32
CA SER A 100 10.18 26.36 -6.04
C SER A 100 9.41 27.52 -5.40
N GLY A 101 8.56 27.22 -4.41
CA GLY A 101 7.71 28.19 -3.74
C GLY A 101 6.35 28.41 -4.40
N ASP A 102 6.03 27.70 -5.49
CA ASP A 102 4.74 27.83 -6.17
C ASP A 102 3.62 27.25 -5.31
N PRO A 103 2.52 28.00 -5.11
CA PRO A 103 1.40 27.54 -4.31
C PRO A 103 0.60 26.47 -5.04
N SER A 104 0.05 25.55 -4.28
CA SER A 104 -1.03 24.68 -4.77
C SER A 104 -2.37 25.41 -4.67
N TRP A 105 -3.42 24.86 -5.33
CA TRP A 105 -4.79 25.35 -5.15
C TRP A 105 -5.42 24.86 -3.85
N GLN A 106 -4.76 23.97 -3.12
CA GLN A 106 -5.28 23.34 -1.92
C GLN A 106 -4.60 23.91 -0.68
N PRO A 107 -5.35 24.09 0.42
CA PRO A 107 -4.77 24.35 1.72
C PRO A 107 -3.90 23.20 2.18
N ASP A 108 -2.93 23.51 3.00
CA ASP A 108 -2.18 22.51 3.73
C ASP A 108 -3.02 21.97 4.89
N PHE A 109 -3.73 20.86 4.65
CA PHE A 109 -4.54 20.19 5.67
C PHE A 109 -3.69 19.61 6.81
N THR A 110 -2.39 19.52 6.65
CA THR A 110 -1.47 19.12 7.72
C THR A 110 -1.10 20.28 8.65
N ASP A 111 -1.46 21.53 8.29
CA ASP A 111 -1.29 22.69 9.16
C ASP A 111 -2.46 22.83 10.11
N ALA A 112 -2.18 22.95 11.41
CA ALA A 112 -3.21 23.09 12.43
C ALA A 112 -4.09 24.34 12.24
N SER A 113 -3.63 25.37 11.53
CA SER A 113 -4.38 26.61 11.29
C SER A 113 -5.65 26.41 10.47
N ILE A 114 -5.68 25.42 9.55
CA ILE A 114 -6.86 25.14 8.74
C ILE A 114 -7.99 24.52 9.57
N ARG A 115 -7.66 23.85 10.68
CA ARG A 115 -8.62 23.14 11.51
C ARG A 115 -9.71 24.02 12.10
N LYS A 116 -9.43 25.30 12.37
CA LYS A 116 -10.44 26.26 12.82
C LYS A 116 -11.62 26.42 11.85
N TYR A 117 -11.43 26.02 10.58
CA TYR A 117 -12.46 26.03 9.54
C TYR A 117 -12.97 24.63 9.22
N ALA A 118 -12.06 23.66 9.08
CA ALA A 118 -12.41 22.29 8.70
C ALA A 118 -13.15 21.53 9.82
N ASP A 119 -12.72 21.67 11.08
CA ASP A 119 -13.35 20.97 12.20
C ASP A 119 -14.84 21.30 12.36
N PRO A 120 -15.28 22.60 12.37
CA PRO A 120 -16.70 22.94 12.40
C PRO A 120 -17.47 22.41 11.18
N PHE A 121 -16.90 22.49 9.98
CA PHE A 121 -17.52 21.96 8.77
C PHE A 121 -17.77 20.46 8.87
N ILE A 122 -16.75 19.67 9.26
CA ILE A 122 -16.88 18.24 9.47
C ILE A 122 -17.96 17.94 10.52
N ALA A 123 -17.90 18.62 11.68
CA ALA A 123 -18.83 18.40 12.77
C ALA A 123 -20.30 18.68 12.36
N GLN A 124 -20.56 19.79 11.66
CA GLN A 124 -21.89 20.13 11.17
C GLN A 124 -22.39 19.14 10.11
N THR A 125 -21.52 18.72 9.22
CA THR A 125 -21.84 17.75 8.17
C THR A 125 -22.22 16.40 8.77
N VAL A 126 -21.41 15.89 9.72
CA VAL A 126 -21.71 14.63 10.42
C VAL A 126 -23.02 14.73 11.21
N ASP A 127 -23.21 15.79 11.99
CA ASP A 127 -24.44 16.01 12.78
C ASP A 127 -25.68 16.06 11.89
N HIS A 128 -25.61 16.77 10.77
CA HIS A 128 -26.76 16.94 9.87
C HIS A 128 -27.20 15.60 9.26
N PHE A 129 -26.26 14.89 8.60
CA PHE A 129 -26.63 13.68 7.86
C PHE A 129 -26.88 12.48 8.77
N SER A 130 -26.21 12.37 9.91
CA SER A 130 -26.51 11.33 10.90
C SER A 130 -27.92 11.50 11.52
N LYS A 131 -28.35 12.73 11.76
CA LYS A 131 -29.72 13.03 12.24
C LYS A 131 -30.77 12.79 11.16
N ARG A 132 -30.49 13.16 9.91
CA ARG A 132 -31.44 13.01 8.81
C ARG A 132 -31.62 11.53 8.40
N TYR A 133 -30.56 10.74 8.44
CA TYR A 133 -30.54 9.34 8.00
C TYR A 133 -30.12 8.39 9.13
N PRO A 134 -30.88 8.30 10.22
CA PRO A 134 -30.50 7.51 11.39
C PRO A 134 -30.33 6.03 11.04
N GLY A 135 -29.17 5.46 11.36
CA GLY A 135 -28.82 4.06 11.07
C GLY A 135 -28.65 3.73 9.58
N LYS A 136 -28.58 4.77 8.71
CA LYS A 136 -28.37 4.59 7.26
C LYS A 136 -27.01 5.10 6.77
N VAL A 137 -26.21 5.70 7.64
CA VAL A 137 -24.86 6.15 7.31
C VAL A 137 -23.87 5.13 7.88
N LEU A 138 -23.07 4.50 7.01
CA LEU A 138 -22.00 3.59 7.41
C LEU A 138 -20.88 4.33 8.14
N GLY A 139 -20.50 5.49 7.63
CA GLY A 139 -19.47 6.36 8.18
C GLY A 139 -19.12 7.49 7.23
N TYR A 140 -18.13 8.28 7.64
CA TYR A 140 -17.69 9.47 6.91
C TYR A 140 -16.22 9.32 6.53
N ALA A 141 -15.94 9.38 5.23
CA ALA A 141 -14.57 9.34 4.73
C ALA A 141 -13.94 10.72 4.72
N ILE A 142 -12.66 10.77 5.06
CA ILE A 142 -11.86 12.00 5.14
C ILE A 142 -11.18 12.23 3.80
N GLY A 143 -11.75 13.12 2.98
CA GLY A 143 -11.21 13.52 1.68
C GLY A 143 -10.30 14.75 1.81
N LEU A 144 -9.01 14.53 2.11
CA LEU A 144 -8.05 15.63 2.31
C LEU A 144 -7.55 16.22 1.00
N GLN A 145 -7.45 15.40 -0.02
CA GLN A 145 -6.85 15.74 -1.30
C GLN A 145 -7.73 15.26 -2.46
N GLU A 146 -7.30 15.55 -3.67
CA GLU A 146 -7.95 15.00 -4.85
C GLU A 146 -8.07 13.47 -4.77
N GLU A 147 -9.12 12.94 -5.34
CA GLU A 147 -9.44 11.50 -5.30
C GLU A 147 -9.78 10.98 -3.90
N HIS A 148 -10.01 11.88 -2.92
CA HIS A 148 -10.42 11.58 -1.54
C HIS A 148 -9.50 10.63 -0.76
N GLU A 149 -8.34 10.34 -1.29
CA GLU A 149 -7.33 9.53 -0.61
C GLU A 149 -6.52 10.34 0.40
N ILE A 150 -5.92 9.63 1.35
CA ILE A 150 -5.02 10.21 2.33
C ILE A 150 -3.63 10.35 1.70
N LYS A 151 -3.41 11.46 1.03
CA LYS A 151 -2.19 11.76 0.26
C LYS A 151 -1.91 13.26 0.16
N TYR A 152 -0.81 13.63 -0.48
CA TYR A 152 -0.37 15.02 -0.66
C TYR A 152 -0.81 15.70 -1.96
N GLY A 153 -1.62 15.09 -2.79
CA GLY A 153 -2.10 15.65 -4.04
C GLY A 153 -1.15 15.57 -5.23
N GLN A 154 -1.70 15.57 -6.42
CA GLN A 154 -1.04 15.11 -7.66
C GLN A 154 -0.37 16.20 -8.50
N MET A 155 -0.45 17.50 -8.13
CA MET A 155 0.06 18.55 -9.00
C MET A 155 1.55 18.46 -9.27
N GLY A 156 1.86 18.14 -10.53
CA GLY A 156 3.16 18.38 -11.13
C GLY A 156 4.28 17.48 -10.65
N TYR A 157 4.04 16.28 -10.12
CA TYR A 157 5.06 15.35 -9.62
C TYR A 157 6.11 16.02 -8.70
N GLN A 158 5.74 17.14 -8.08
CA GLN A 158 6.59 17.88 -7.20
C GLN A 158 6.24 17.55 -5.76
N TRP A 159 7.29 17.29 -4.99
CA TRP A 159 7.15 17.05 -3.57
C TRP A 159 6.55 18.27 -2.87
N ARG A 160 5.71 18.04 -1.89
CA ARG A 160 5.11 18.99 -0.96
C ARG A 160 5.21 18.44 0.45
N ASP A 161 5.22 19.25 1.48
CA ASP A 161 5.06 20.69 1.44
C ASP A 161 6.39 21.38 1.77
N TYR A 162 6.66 22.52 1.14
CA TYR A 162 7.86 23.37 1.36
C TYR A 162 7.45 24.79 1.80
N LYS A 163 6.29 24.96 2.38
CA LYS A 163 5.86 26.19 3.01
C LYS A 163 6.84 26.55 4.16
N GLU A 164 7.06 27.84 4.41
CA GLU A 164 8.02 28.30 5.43
C GLU A 164 7.79 27.62 6.79
N SER A 165 6.54 27.61 7.28
CA SER A 165 6.17 26.93 8.54
C SER A 165 6.46 25.44 8.55
N THR A 166 6.40 24.78 7.39
CA THR A 166 6.74 23.36 7.25
C THR A 166 8.24 23.15 7.28
N GLN A 167 9.00 24.02 6.61
CA GLN A 167 10.46 23.97 6.64
C GLN A 167 10.99 24.23 8.07
N ASP A 168 10.41 25.19 8.78
CA ASP A 168 10.75 25.49 10.18
C ASP A 168 10.43 24.29 11.11
N ALA A 169 9.28 23.65 10.92
CA ALA A 169 8.92 22.46 11.68
C ALA A 169 9.89 21.29 11.41
N PHE A 170 10.30 21.11 10.17
CA PHE A 170 11.32 20.12 9.82
C PHE A 170 12.67 20.46 10.47
N ALA A 171 13.13 21.70 10.33
CA ALA A 171 14.40 22.15 10.90
C ALA A 171 14.42 21.99 12.43
N LYS A 172 13.33 22.31 13.10
CA LYS A 172 13.17 22.10 14.55
C LYS A 172 13.26 20.64 14.96
N LYS A 173 12.64 19.73 14.18
CA LYS A 173 12.59 18.29 14.50
C LYS A 173 13.95 17.61 14.25
N TYR A 174 14.61 17.91 13.16
CA TYR A 174 15.82 17.20 12.72
C TYR A 174 17.12 17.99 12.87
N ASN A 175 17.05 19.22 13.37
CA ASN A 175 18.19 20.15 13.44
C ASN A 175 18.92 20.30 12.08
N ALA A 176 18.14 20.32 11.01
CA ALA A 176 18.64 20.35 9.65
C ALA A 176 17.64 21.04 8.71
N LYS A 177 18.13 21.61 7.63
CA LYS A 177 17.27 22.16 6.58
C LYS A 177 16.52 21.03 5.87
N GLN A 178 15.24 21.25 5.55
CA GLN A 178 14.43 20.32 4.77
C GLN A 178 15.09 20.07 3.40
N PRO A 179 15.35 18.81 3.01
CA PRO A 179 16.00 18.52 1.74
C PRO A 179 15.07 18.81 0.56
N ILE A 180 15.64 19.33 -0.53
CA ILE A 180 14.91 19.52 -1.78
C ILE A 180 14.98 18.21 -2.56
N ILE A 181 13.84 17.53 -2.68
CA ILE A 181 13.73 16.27 -3.40
C ILE A 181 13.04 16.51 -4.75
N ASN A 182 13.74 16.19 -5.81
CA ASN A 182 13.18 16.20 -7.16
C ASN A 182 12.74 14.79 -7.54
N TYR A 183 11.44 14.59 -7.72
CA TYR A 183 10.85 13.30 -8.04
C TYR A 183 11.49 12.63 -9.27
N ASN A 184 11.66 13.38 -10.36
CA ASN A 184 12.24 12.83 -11.59
C ASN A 184 13.68 12.33 -11.39
N ASN A 185 14.48 13.04 -10.61
CA ASN A 185 15.84 12.62 -10.30
C ASN A 185 15.87 11.42 -9.35
N HIS A 186 14.89 11.31 -8.49
CA HIS A 186 14.80 10.26 -7.50
C HIS A 186 14.36 8.93 -8.13
N ILE A 187 13.35 8.94 -9.00
CA ILE A 187 12.87 7.74 -9.71
C ILE A 187 13.83 7.31 -10.82
N ALA A 188 14.32 8.26 -11.62
CA ALA A 188 15.21 7.97 -12.74
C ALA A 188 16.57 7.39 -12.31
N ALA A 189 16.99 7.63 -11.07
CA ALA A 189 18.31 7.20 -10.63
C ALA A 189 18.45 5.69 -10.41
N GLY A 190 17.37 4.95 -10.10
CA GLY A 190 17.38 3.49 -9.89
C GLY A 190 18.41 2.97 -8.88
N VAL A 191 19.07 3.87 -8.20
CA VAL A 191 20.06 3.63 -7.15
C VAL A 191 19.78 4.68 -6.11
N PRO A 192 19.71 4.33 -4.83
CA PRO A 192 19.64 5.33 -3.81
C PRO A 192 20.89 6.22 -3.97
N LYS A 193 20.69 7.42 -4.37
CA LYS A 193 21.63 8.41 -3.93
C LYS A 193 21.45 8.43 -2.42
N ALA A 194 22.54 8.23 -1.69
CA ALA A 194 22.58 8.56 -0.28
C ALA A 194 22.29 10.06 -0.17
N GLU A 195 21.01 10.43 -0.21
CA GLU A 195 20.58 11.78 0.09
C GLU A 195 20.39 11.81 1.61
N PRO A 196 21.28 12.48 2.33
CA PRO A 196 21.10 12.66 3.75
C PRO A 196 19.71 13.23 4.00
N LEU A 197 19.00 12.70 4.98
CA LEU A 197 17.67 13.13 5.39
C LEU A 197 16.51 12.76 4.44
N LEU A 198 16.71 11.95 3.39
CA LEU A 198 15.60 11.53 2.53
C LEU A 198 14.55 10.73 3.33
N HIS A 199 15.00 9.75 4.10
CA HIS A 199 14.11 8.98 4.98
C HIS A 199 13.42 9.89 6.01
N ALA A 200 14.19 10.77 6.66
CA ALA A 200 13.66 11.73 7.62
C ALA A 200 12.59 12.66 7.01
N HIS A 201 12.80 13.09 5.76
CA HIS A 201 11.84 13.94 5.05
C HIS A 201 10.52 13.20 4.76
N LYS A 202 10.61 11.96 4.28
CA LYS A 202 9.42 11.14 4.02
C LYS A 202 8.67 10.83 5.30
N GLU A 203 9.37 10.39 6.34
CA GLU A 203 8.82 10.13 7.68
C GLU A 203 8.14 11.38 8.28
N PHE A 204 8.72 12.55 8.08
CA PHE A 204 8.13 13.82 8.50
C PHE A 204 6.79 14.10 7.81
N ARG A 205 6.74 13.92 6.49
CA ARG A 205 5.51 14.11 5.69
C ARG A 205 4.41 13.14 6.14
N GLU A 206 4.75 11.86 6.29
CA GLU A 206 3.81 10.83 6.74
C GLU A 206 3.29 11.09 8.14
N THR A 207 4.15 11.56 9.06
CA THR A 207 3.74 11.92 10.42
C THR A 207 2.77 13.09 10.42
N ARG A 208 3.04 14.14 9.64
CA ARG A 208 2.11 15.28 9.52
C ARG A 208 0.75 14.84 8.95
N LEU A 209 0.77 14.00 7.92
CA LEU A 209 -0.45 13.48 7.31
C LEU A 209 -1.23 12.60 8.28
N GLN A 210 -0.55 11.77 9.08
CA GLN A 210 -1.13 11.00 10.16
C GLN A 210 -1.80 11.92 11.20
N GLU A 211 -1.06 12.88 11.73
CA GLU A 211 -1.54 13.80 12.78
C GLU A 211 -2.82 14.55 12.32
N ALA A 212 -2.81 15.06 11.09
CA ALA A 212 -3.97 15.73 10.51
C ALA A 212 -5.16 14.78 10.35
N THR A 213 -4.93 13.61 9.76
CA THR A 213 -5.99 12.62 9.53
C THR A 213 -6.61 12.13 10.84
N CYS A 214 -5.78 11.84 11.85
CA CYS A 214 -6.25 11.45 13.18
C CYS A 214 -7.07 12.56 13.85
N ALA A 215 -6.67 13.80 13.67
CA ALA A 215 -7.41 14.94 14.23
C ALA A 215 -8.81 15.07 13.59
N TYR A 216 -8.93 14.94 12.27
CA TYR A 216 -10.23 14.96 11.58
C TYR A 216 -11.08 13.73 11.91
N ALA A 217 -10.48 12.54 11.99
CA ALA A 217 -11.16 11.34 12.43
C ALA A 217 -11.76 11.48 13.83
N ASN A 218 -11.04 12.13 14.74
CA ASN A 218 -11.55 12.42 16.08
C ASN A 218 -12.75 13.36 16.08
N VAL A 219 -12.83 14.32 15.16
CA VAL A 219 -14.03 15.15 15.01
C VAL A 219 -15.24 14.28 14.62
N ILE A 220 -15.08 13.40 13.63
CA ILE A 220 -16.13 12.47 13.19
C ILE A 220 -16.56 11.55 14.36
N ARG A 221 -15.61 10.94 15.05
CA ARG A 221 -15.87 10.05 16.19
C ARG A 221 -16.55 10.77 17.37
N SER A 222 -16.21 12.03 17.61
CA SER A 222 -16.85 12.83 18.67
C SER A 222 -18.35 13.01 18.44
N LYS A 223 -18.82 12.79 17.21
CA LYS A 223 -20.23 12.81 16.81
C LYS A 223 -20.89 11.41 16.81
N GLY A 224 -20.17 10.39 17.29
CA GLY A 224 -20.65 9.01 17.33
C GLY A 224 -20.67 8.29 15.98
N ALA A 225 -19.93 8.78 15.00
CA ALA A 225 -19.85 8.20 13.66
C ALA A 225 -18.48 7.51 13.42
N GLU A 226 -18.43 6.58 12.48
CA GLU A 226 -17.18 5.92 12.08
C GLU A 226 -16.40 6.78 11.09
N ALA A 227 -15.07 6.88 11.32
CA ALA A 227 -14.16 7.55 10.42
C ALA A 227 -13.60 6.57 9.39
N ILE A 228 -13.71 6.92 8.12
CA ILE A 228 -13.26 6.11 6.99
C ILE A 228 -12.05 6.78 6.35
N GLY A 229 -11.05 5.96 5.97
CA GLY A 229 -9.88 6.44 5.24
C GLY A 229 -9.70 5.67 3.94
N TYR A 230 -9.52 6.38 2.84
CA TYR A 230 -9.13 5.83 1.55
C TYR A 230 -7.61 5.84 1.42
N PHE A 231 -7.05 4.69 1.12
CA PHE A 231 -5.61 4.51 0.94
C PHE A 231 -5.32 4.10 -0.48
N ALA A 232 -4.43 4.85 -1.12
CA ALA A 232 -3.85 4.44 -2.38
C ALA A 232 -3.06 3.14 -2.22
N GLU A 233 -2.70 2.54 -3.34
CA GLU A 233 -1.82 1.40 -3.38
C GLU A 233 -0.51 1.69 -2.64
N THR A 234 -0.23 0.91 -1.62
CA THR A 234 0.98 1.01 -0.81
C THR A 234 2.20 0.49 -1.58
N PHE A 235 3.39 1.03 -1.29
CA PHE A 235 4.65 0.73 -1.98
C PHE A 235 4.64 1.08 -3.47
N THR A 236 3.85 2.09 -3.85
CA THR A 236 3.85 2.62 -5.22
C THR A 236 5.06 3.52 -5.48
N SER A 237 5.48 3.61 -6.75
CA SER A 237 6.53 4.55 -7.17
C SER A 237 6.14 6.03 -7.06
N HIS A 238 4.86 6.32 -6.85
CA HIS A 238 4.32 7.68 -6.70
C HIS A 238 4.40 8.22 -5.26
N ASP A 239 5.42 7.85 -4.52
CA ASP A 239 5.61 8.21 -3.11
C ASP A 239 5.67 9.74 -2.83
N ALA A 240 6.06 10.53 -3.82
CA ALA A 240 5.95 11.99 -3.73
C ALA A 240 4.53 12.47 -3.40
N ILE A 241 3.53 11.71 -3.85
CA ILE A 241 2.10 12.00 -3.73
C ILE A 241 1.52 11.22 -2.55
N TYR A 242 1.73 9.91 -2.54
CA TYR A 242 0.96 8.97 -1.70
C TYR A 242 1.46 8.82 -0.27
N ALA A 243 2.68 9.25 0.05
CA ALA A 243 3.23 9.09 1.41
C ALA A 243 2.99 7.67 1.97
N THR A 244 3.59 6.69 1.31
CA THR A 244 3.33 5.25 1.44
C THR A 244 3.29 4.73 2.88
N GLY A 245 4.15 5.24 3.77
CA GLY A 245 4.22 4.78 5.16
C GLY A 245 3.08 5.25 6.05
N VAL A 246 2.19 6.12 5.56
CA VAL A 246 1.07 6.62 6.37
C VAL A 246 0.11 5.49 6.76
N VAL A 247 -0.01 4.44 5.95
CA VAL A 247 -0.86 3.29 6.25
C VAL A 247 -0.47 2.60 7.56
N GLU A 248 0.82 2.52 7.88
CA GLU A 248 1.28 1.94 9.15
C GLU A 248 0.89 2.77 10.37
N LYS A 249 0.67 4.07 10.20
CA LYS A 249 0.47 5.03 11.28
C LYS A 249 -1.01 5.25 11.61
N LEU A 250 -1.93 4.94 10.70
CA LEU A 250 -3.34 5.34 10.80
C LEU A 250 -4.30 4.29 11.38
N ALA A 251 -3.85 3.05 11.57
CA ALA A 251 -4.71 2.01 12.15
C ALA A 251 -5.41 2.39 13.48
N PRO A 252 -4.81 3.19 14.40
CA PRO A 252 -5.48 3.64 15.61
C PRO A 252 -6.56 4.70 15.38
N CYS A 253 -6.55 5.39 14.24
CA CYS A 253 -7.40 6.55 13.98
C CYS A 253 -8.55 6.25 13.02
N ILE A 254 -8.41 5.26 12.16
CA ILE A 254 -9.37 4.93 11.11
C ILE A 254 -10.17 3.69 11.52
N ASP A 255 -11.49 3.81 11.51
CA ASP A 255 -12.39 2.72 11.87
C ASP A 255 -12.62 1.76 10.70
N ILE A 256 -12.73 2.31 9.47
CA ILE A 256 -12.85 1.54 8.23
C ILE A 256 -11.80 2.03 7.24
N ALA A 257 -10.92 1.15 6.82
CA ALA A 257 -9.94 1.44 5.77
C ALA A 257 -10.47 0.95 4.42
N VAL A 258 -10.38 1.77 3.39
CA VAL A 258 -10.67 1.39 2.01
C VAL A 258 -9.37 1.37 1.23
N ILE A 259 -9.05 0.22 0.63
CA ILE A 259 -7.91 0.10 -0.29
C ILE A 259 -8.39 0.57 -1.66
N ASP A 260 -7.93 1.72 -2.09
CA ASP A 260 -8.19 2.22 -3.44
C ASP A 260 -7.22 1.55 -4.40
N PHE A 261 -7.73 0.62 -5.19
CA PHE A 261 -6.93 -0.14 -6.12
C PHE A 261 -7.49 -0.06 -7.55
N ASN A 262 -6.70 0.54 -8.42
CA ASN A 262 -6.97 0.58 -9.84
C ASN A 262 -6.35 -0.64 -10.53
N PHE A 263 -7.19 -1.53 -11.09
CA PHE A 263 -6.73 -2.67 -11.89
C PHE A 263 -6.07 -2.26 -13.21
N TYR A 264 -6.12 -0.98 -13.52
CA TYR A 264 -5.56 -0.41 -14.73
C TYR A 264 -4.72 0.80 -14.36
N ASP A 265 -3.42 0.74 -14.60
CA ASP A 265 -2.61 1.94 -14.48
C ASP A 265 -2.91 2.93 -15.63
N GLY A 266 -2.51 4.20 -15.45
CA GLY A 266 -2.73 5.26 -16.43
C GLY A 266 -2.07 5.05 -17.78
N TYR A 267 -1.24 4.05 -17.88
CA TYR A 267 -0.46 3.73 -19.07
C TYR A 267 -0.97 2.51 -19.83
N GLY A 268 -2.10 1.95 -19.43
CA GLY A 268 -2.71 0.80 -20.07
C GLY A 268 -2.08 -0.54 -19.67
N LEU A 269 -1.26 -0.57 -18.63
CA LEU A 269 -0.75 -1.80 -18.06
C LEU A 269 -1.75 -2.34 -17.03
N VAL A 270 -2.02 -3.62 -17.10
CA VAL A 270 -2.85 -4.29 -16.10
C VAL A 270 -2.04 -4.41 -14.81
N ALA A 271 -2.54 -3.82 -13.74
CA ALA A 271 -1.98 -4.02 -12.43
C ALA A 271 -2.16 -5.50 -12.01
N ASP A 272 -1.20 -6.05 -11.29
CA ASP A 272 -1.30 -7.43 -10.79
C ASP A 272 -2.44 -7.51 -9.75
N PRO A 273 -3.53 -8.24 -10.01
CA PRO A 273 -4.68 -8.30 -9.11
C PRO A 273 -4.34 -8.92 -7.75
N ASP A 274 -3.25 -9.69 -7.65
CA ASP A 274 -2.81 -10.30 -6.38
C ASP A 274 -2.32 -9.25 -5.37
N VAL A 275 -2.10 -8.02 -5.80
CA VAL A 275 -1.82 -6.87 -4.92
C VAL A 275 -2.94 -6.67 -3.91
N LEU A 276 -4.19 -6.79 -4.33
CA LEU A 276 -5.35 -6.51 -3.48
C LEU A 276 -5.44 -7.43 -2.24
N PRO A 277 -5.39 -8.78 -2.34
CA PRO A 277 -5.38 -9.63 -1.16
C PRO A 277 -4.09 -9.47 -0.32
N THR A 278 -2.98 -9.10 -0.92
CA THR A 278 -1.72 -8.83 -0.21
C THR A 278 -1.85 -7.59 0.67
N LEU A 279 -2.35 -6.48 0.12
CA LEU A 279 -2.60 -5.25 0.87
C LEU A 279 -3.67 -5.44 1.95
N ALA A 280 -4.73 -6.19 1.67
CA ALA A 280 -5.73 -6.52 2.67
C ALA A 280 -5.10 -7.28 3.86
N ASN A 281 -4.23 -8.26 3.60
CA ASN A 281 -3.49 -8.98 4.64
C ASN A 281 -2.58 -8.04 5.44
N TYR A 282 -1.87 -7.15 4.77
CA TYR A 282 -1.02 -6.16 5.40
C TYR A 282 -1.79 -5.25 6.35
N MET A 283 -2.92 -4.70 5.91
CA MET A 283 -3.77 -3.87 6.76
C MET A 283 -4.27 -4.61 7.99
N GLY A 284 -4.67 -5.87 7.85
CA GLY A 284 -5.06 -6.71 8.99
C GLY A 284 -3.93 -6.87 10.01
N SER A 285 -2.71 -7.10 9.55
CA SER A 285 -1.52 -7.20 10.40
C SER A 285 -1.17 -5.89 11.10
N LEU A 286 -1.45 -4.75 10.47
CA LEU A 286 -1.28 -3.42 11.06
C LEU A 286 -2.35 -3.04 12.11
N GLY A 287 -3.36 -3.90 12.29
CA GLY A 287 -4.41 -3.71 13.30
C GLY A 287 -5.67 -3.03 12.79
N TYR A 288 -5.85 -2.84 11.48
CA TYR A 288 -7.13 -2.41 10.92
C TYR A 288 -8.18 -3.50 11.12
N LYS A 289 -9.29 -3.16 11.78
CA LYS A 289 -10.35 -4.11 12.14
C LYS A 289 -11.40 -4.27 11.06
N LYS A 290 -11.60 -3.25 10.26
CA LYS A 290 -12.56 -3.21 9.15
C LYS A 290 -11.86 -2.68 7.91
N VAL A 291 -11.73 -3.53 6.90
CA VAL A 291 -11.13 -3.19 5.61
C VAL A 291 -12.15 -3.43 4.51
N MET A 292 -12.26 -2.49 3.59
CA MET A 292 -12.96 -2.65 2.33
C MET A 292 -11.94 -2.65 1.20
N VAL A 293 -12.14 -3.48 0.20
CA VAL A 293 -11.26 -3.53 -0.96
C VAL A 293 -11.93 -2.80 -2.13
N GLY A 294 -11.30 -1.74 -2.62
CA GLY A 294 -11.78 -0.98 -3.76
C GLY A 294 -11.40 -1.64 -5.07
N ALA A 295 -12.35 -1.72 -5.98
CA ALA A 295 -12.16 -2.17 -7.34
C ALA A 295 -12.61 -1.05 -8.27
N TYR A 296 -11.68 -0.13 -8.57
CA TYR A 296 -11.98 1.04 -9.39
C TYR A 296 -11.76 0.73 -10.85
N GLY A 297 -12.77 1.02 -11.66
CA GLY A 297 -12.84 0.67 -13.06
C GLY A 297 -12.91 1.88 -13.98
N GLU A 298 -12.35 3.02 -13.64
CA GLU A 298 -12.35 4.21 -14.49
C GLU A 298 -11.77 3.93 -15.88
N ARG A 299 -11.01 2.85 -16.01
CA ARG A 299 -10.35 2.42 -17.24
C ARG A 299 -10.81 1.06 -17.74
N TRP A 300 -11.98 0.62 -17.32
CA TRP A 300 -12.59 -0.62 -17.77
C TRP A 300 -12.87 -0.71 -19.27
N GLU A 301 -12.74 0.39 -20.01
CA GLU A 301 -12.70 0.30 -21.48
C GLU A 301 -11.61 -0.64 -21.98
N ALA A 302 -10.55 -0.76 -21.23
CA ALA A 302 -9.51 -1.71 -21.52
C ALA A 302 -9.87 -3.13 -21.05
N ALA A 303 -10.67 -3.31 -19.98
CA ALA A 303 -11.21 -4.61 -19.62
C ALA A 303 -12.19 -5.16 -20.66
N LYS A 304 -12.86 -4.32 -21.44
CA LYS A 304 -13.59 -4.76 -22.65
C LYS A 304 -12.67 -5.39 -23.70
N LYS A 305 -11.42 -4.95 -23.75
CA LYS A 305 -10.40 -5.48 -24.68
C LYS A 305 -9.71 -6.73 -24.15
N THR A 306 -9.83 -7.00 -22.83
CA THR A 306 -9.18 -8.12 -22.14
C THR A 306 -10.17 -8.80 -21.17
N PRO A 307 -11.24 -9.45 -21.69
CA PRO A 307 -12.29 -10.07 -20.87
C PRO A 307 -11.77 -11.18 -19.95
N GLU A 308 -10.61 -11.73 -20.23
CA GLU A 308 -9.89 -12.69 -19.39
C GLU A 308 -9.45 -12.13 -18.02
N LEU A 309 -9.39 -10.82 -17.87
CA LEU A 309 -9.05 -10.17 -16.59
C LEU A 309 -10.19 -10.22 -15.58
N ILE A 310 -11.44 -10.27 -16.03
CA ILE A 310 -12.60 -10.27 -15.14
C ILE A 310 -12.54 -11.43 -14.12
N PRO A 311 -12.27 -12.69 -14.53
CA PRO A 311 -12.11 -13.78 -13.58
C PRO A 311 -10.96 -13.57 -12.58
N VAL A 312 -9.88 -12.95 -13.01
CA VAL A 312 -8.70 -12.69 -12.16
C VAL A 312 -9.02 -11.64 -11.10
N ILE A 313 -9.71 -10.56 -11.48
CA ILE A 313 -10.20 -9.54 -10.55
C ILE A 313 -11.18 -10.15 -9.54
N GLN A 314 -12.12 -10.96 -10.01
CA GLN A 314 -13.08 -11.65 -9.16
C GLN A 314 -12.39 -12.55 -8.14
N GLN A 315 -11.35 -13.26 -8.56
CA GLN A 315 -10.56 -14.11 -7.66
C GLN A 315 -9.83 -13.28 -6.61
N ALA A 316 -9.20 -12.18 -6.99
CA ALA A 316 -8.49 -11.29 -6.05
C ALA A 316 -9.44 -10.69 -5.00
N VAL A 317 -10.62 -10.23 -5.41
CA VAL A 317 -11.66 -9.74 -4.48
C VAL A 317 -12.13 -10.87 -3.57
N ALA A 318 -12.40 -12.06 -4.11
CA ALA A 318 -12.83 -13.21 -3.31
C ALA A 318 -11.77 -13.65 -2.28
N GLN A 319 -10.49 -13.66 -2.66
CA GLN A 319 -9.39 -13.95 -1.75
C GLN A 319 -9.25 -12.89 -0.66
N SER A 320 -9.49 -11.62 -1.00
CA SER A 320 -9.50 -10.54 -0.01
C SER A 320 -10.64 -10.72 1.00
N LEU A 321 -11.85 -11.00 0.51
CA LEU A 321 -13.04 -11.22 1.34
C LEU A 321 -12.95 -12.48 2.23
N ALA A 322 -12.07 -13.42 1.91
CA ALA A 322 -11.81 -14.57 2.77
C ALA A 322 -11.05 -14.21 4.06
N GLN A 323 -10.53 -13.00 4.17
CA GLN A 323 -9.80 -12.53 5.35
C GLN A 323 -10.77 -11.95 6.39
N PRO A 324 -10.61 -12.27 7.68
CA PRO A 324 -11.64 -12.01 8.70
C PRO A 324 -11.90 -10.52 8.97
N HIS A 325 -10.95 -9.65 8.68
CA HIS A 325 -11.06 -8.19 8.85
C HIS A 325 -11.61 -7.48 7.61
N VAL A 326 -11.74 -8.17 6.46
CA VAL A 326 -12.30 -7.59 5.25
C VAL A 326 -13.82 -7.69 5.28
N MET A 327 -14.48 -6.55 5.40
CA MET A 327 -15.94 -6.47 5.58
C MET A 327 -16.72 -6.38 4.27
N GLY A 328 -16.06 -6.05 3.18
CA GLY A 328 -16.74 -5.84 1.91
C GLY A 328 -15.82 -5.32 0.81
N TYR A 329 -16.43 -5.00 -0.31
CA TYR A 329 -15.74 -4.38 -1.42
C TYR A 329 -16.53 -3.20 -1.98
N GLU A 330 -15.83 -2.27 -2.58
CA GLU A 330 -16.39 -1.10 -3.25
C GLU A 330 -16.07 -1.17 -4.75
N ILE A 331 -17.04 -0.82 -5.58
CA ILE A 331 -16.84 -0.69 -7.03
C ILE A 331 -17.00 0.77 -7.39
N GLY A 332 -15.94 1.38 -7.90
CA GLY A 332 -15.94 2.75 -8.43
C GLY A 332 -16.22 2.81 -9.93
N GLY A 333 -16.45 4.03 -10.42
CA GLY A 333 -16.63 4.30 -11.84
C GLY A 333 -18.05 4.03 -12.40
N PHE A 334 -19.06 3.96 -11.53
CA PHE A 334 -20.45 3.72 -11.93
C PHE A 334 -21.02 4.77 -12.89
N HIS A 335 -20.59 6.02 -12.77
CA HIS A 335 -21.03 7.11 -13.64
C HIS A 335 -20.73 6.87 -15.14
N HIS A 336 -19.75 6.01 -15.44
CA HIS A 336 -19.46 5.60 -16.81
C HIS A 336 -20.39 4.49 -17.34
N GLN A 337 -21.26 3.92 -16.50
CA GLN A 337 -22.16 2.82 -16.90
C GLN A 337 -23.50 3.30 -17.46
N ALA A 338 -24.05 4.37 -16.89
CA ALA A 338 -25.37 4.89 -17.29
C ALA A 338 -25.43 5.35 -18.76
N GLY A 339 -24.28 5.68 -19.36
CA GLY A 339 -24.13 6.04 -20.78
C GLY A 339 -23.67 4.89 -21.69
N GLY A 340 -23.83 3.62 -21.29
CA GLY A 340 -23.28 2.48 -22.04
C GLY A 340 -21.79 2.26 -21.76
N GLY A 341 -21.32 2.78 -20.64
CA GLY A 341 -19.94 2.68 -20.21
C GLY A 341 -19.45 1.24 -19.97
N PRO A 342 -18.16 1.09 -19.69
CA PRO A 342 -17.46 -0.20 -19.70
C PRO A 342 -18.00 -1.23 -18.73
N LEU A 343 -18.63 -0.81 -17.64
CA LEU A 343 -19.20 -1.73 -16.65
C LEU A 343 -20.56 -2.33 -17.06
N ALA A 344 -21.23 -1.80 -18.10
CA ALA A 344 -22.50 -2.35 -18.60
C ALA A 344 -22.36 -3.82 -19.07
N GLY A 345 -21.15 -4.24 -19.45
CA GLY A 345 -20.83 -5.63 -19.81
C GLY A 345 -20.39 -6.52 -18.66
N LEU A 346 -20.14 -5.97 -17.46
CA LEU A 346 -19.56 -6.72 -16.33
C LEU A 346 -20.56 -7.60 -15.60
N GLN A 347 -21.83 -7.65 -15.98
CA GLN A 347 -22.81 -8.49 -15.30
C GLN A 347 -22.55 -8.53 -13.77
N LEU A 348 -22.64 -7.35 -13.13
CA LEU A 348 -22.33 -7.18 -11.69
C LEU A 348 -23.10 -8.17 -10.80
N ASN A 349 -24.29 -8.59 -11.21
CA ASN A 349 -25.05 -9.68 -10.61
C ASN A 349 -24.29 -11.02 -10.64
N LYS A 350 -23.51 -11.30 -11.67
CA LYS A 350 -22.65 -12.50 -11.72
C LYS A 350 -21.39 -12.34 -10.88
N LEU A 351 -20.84 -11.12 -10.78
CA LEU A 351 -19.76 -10.81 -9.86
C LEU A 351 -20.22 -11.08 -8.41
N HIS A 352 -21.36 -10.53 -8.01
CA HIS A 352 -21.96 -10.79 -6.70
C HIS A 352 -22.22 -12.27 -6.46
N ALA A 353 -22.85 -12.97 -7.40
CA ALA A 353 -23.18 -14.39 -7.24
C ALA A 353 -21.93 -15.29 -7.11
N ARG A 354 -20.80 -14.89 -7.67
CA ARG A 354 -19.52 -15.59 -7.51
C ARG A 354 -18.81 -15.26 -6.20
N ILE A 355 -18.85 -14.00 -5.78
CA ILE A 355 -18.25 -13.55 -4.52
C ILE A 355 -19.06 -14.05 -3.32
N ALA A 356 -20.39 -14.08 -3.42
CA ALA A 356 -21.28 -14.58 -2.37
C ALA A 356 -21.24 -16.12 -2.20
N LYS A 357 -20.66 -16.86 -3.14
CA LYS A 357 -20.36 -18.27 -2.92
C LYS A 357 -19.00 -18.35 -2.24
N PRO A 358 -18.92 -18.68 -0.94
CA PRO A 358 -17.63 -18.99 -0.35
C PRO A 358 -17.00 -20.07 -1.23
N GLY A 359 -15.77 -19.82 -1.67
CA GLY A 359 -14.94 -20.88 -2.23
C GLY A 359 -14.94 -22.05 -1.24
N PRO A 360 -14.64 -23.29 -1.68
CA PRO A 360 -14.60 -24.42 -0.78
C PRO A 360 -13.81 -23.98 0.45
N ALA A 361 -14.47 -24.03 1.62
CA ALA A 361 -13.82 -23.73 2.87
C ALA A 361 -12.53 -24.56 2.85
N VAL A 362 -11.38 -23.91 2.89
CA VAL A 362 -10.13 -24.61 3.10
C VAL A 362 -10.36 -25.26 4.44
N THR A 363 -10.74 -26.54 4.41
CA THR A 363 -10.91 -27.34 5.61
C THR A 363 -9.62 -27.17 6.37
N ALA A 364 -9.71 -26.53 7.53
CA ALA A 364 -8.59 -26.39 8.43
C ALA A 364 -8.17 -27.81 8.80
N GLY A 365 -7.22 -28.35 8.04
CA GLY A 365 -6.57 -29.58 8.40
C GLY A 365 -6.00 -29.39 9.80
N THR A 366 -6.10 -30.40 10.63
CA THR A 366 -5.55 -30.44 11.99
C THR A 366 -4.01 -30.37 12.00
N GLU A 367 -3.37 -30.31 10.84
CA GLU A 367 -1.93 -30.18 10.71
C GLU A 367 -1.49 -28.76 11.08
N ARG A 368 -0.45 -28.68 11.91
CA ARG A 368 0.19 -27.43 12.28
C ARG A 368 0.74 -26.74 11.03
N ARG A 369 0.27 -25.53 10.73
CA ARG A 369 0.80 -24.70 9.65
C ARG A 369 2.02 -23.94 10.11
N VAL A 370 3.04 -23.87 9.26
CA VAL A 370 4.18 -22.96 9.46
C VAL A 370 3.71 -21.51 9.29
N ARG A 371 3.94 -20.68 10.30
CA ARG A 371 3.56 -19.26 10.29
C ARG A 371 4.72 -18.41 9.82
N ILE A 372 4.55 -17.75 8.70
CA ILE A 372 5.59 -16.92 8.07
C ILE A 372 5.13 -15.47 8.05
N GLY A 373 5.96 -14.58 8.62
CA GLY A 373 5.85 -13.14 8.41
C GLY A 373 6.69 -12.72 7.22
N ILE A 374 6.14 -11.88 6.34
CA ILE A 374 6.90 -11.23 5.26
C ILE A 374 6.99 -9.75 5.60
N LEU A 375 8.20 -9.23 5.76
CA LEU A 375 8.43 -7.86 6.18
C LEU A 375 8.23 -6.87 5.02
N GLY A 376 7.19 -6.05 5.12
CA GLY A 376 7.01 -4.85 4.32
C GLY A 376 7.79 -3.71 4.98
N SER A 377 8.83 -3.21 4.30
CA SER A 377 9.70 -2.18 4.86
C SER A 377 9.43 -0.83 4.23
N THR A 378 8.78 0.05 4.97
CA THR A 378 8.60 1.45 4.60
C THR A 378 9.94 2.17 4.51
N THR A 379 10.88 1.90 5.41
CA THR A 379 12.22 2.50 5.36
C THR A 379 12.97 2.11 4.09
N ASN A 380 12.97 0.82 3.74
CA ASN A 380 13.61 0.38 2.51
C ASN A 380 12.97 1.06 1.28
N PHE A 381 11.65 1.20 1.27
CA PHE A 381 10.92 1.89 0.22
C PHE A 381 11.29 3.38 0.16
N HIS A 382 11.47 4.05 1.30
CA HIS A 382 11.87 5.45 1.35
C HIS A 382 13.24 5.70 0.72
N VAL A 383 14.19 4.79 0.92
CA VAL A 383 15.60 4.99 0.54
C VAL A 383 15.94 4.28 -0.76
N TRP A 384 15.30 3.16 -1.05
CA TRP A 384 15.65 2.30 -2.17
C TRP A 384 14.45 1.95 -3.07
N HIS A 385 14.28 2.65 -4.19
CA HIS A 385 13.18 2.38 -5.13
C HIS A 385 13.34 1.11 -5.97
N GLY A 386 14.48 0.47 -5.92
CA GLY A 386 14.70 -0.77 -6.62
C GLY A 386 15.95 -0.82 -7.49
N GLU A 387 16.15 -1.94 -8.15
CA GLU A 387 17.31 -2.19 -9.00
C GLU A 387 17.19 -1.41 -10.31
N LYS A 388 18.27 -0.76 -10.71
CA LYS A 388 18.34 0.13 -11.89
C LYS A 388 17.83 -0.52 -13.19
N SER A 389 17.97 -1.83 -13.32
CA SER A 389 17.60 -2.57 -14.54
C SER A 389 16.10 -2.76 -14.73
N ALA A 390 15.30 -2.56 -13.70
CA ALA A 390 13.89 -2.98 -13.72
C ALA A 390 12.89 -1.82 -13.84
N GLY A 391 13.27 -0.59 -13.53
CA GLY A 391 12.37 0.57 -13.56
C GLY A 391 11.16 0.45 -12.60
N ARG A 392 11.18 -0.53 -11.68
CA ARG A 392 10.09 -0.87 -10.78
C ARG A 392 10.58 -0.88 -9.33
N ASN A 393 9.63 -0.83 -8.42
CA ASN A 393 9.90 -1.02 -7.01
C ASN A 393 10.17 -2.51 -6.71
N THR A 394 11.44 -2.86 -6.60
CA THR A 394 11.89 -4.24 -6.41
C THR A 394 11.43 -4.83 -5.07
N HIS A 395 11.40 -4.02 -4.01
CA HIS A 395 10.92 -4.46 -2.70
C HIS A 395 9.45 -4.87 -2.77
N ARG A 396 8.60 -4.02 -3.39
CA ARG A 396 7.19 -4.31 -3.62
C ARG A 396 6.99 -5.61 -4.40
N ASP A 397 7.69 -5.74 -5.53
CA ASP A 397 7.55 -6.90 -6.40
C ASP A 397 7.98 -8.20 -5.66
N ALA A 398 9.07 -8.16 -4.89
CA ALA A 398 9.53 -9.28 -4.09
C ALA A 398 8.56 -9.63 -2.95
N LEU A 399 8.00 -8.62 -2.27
CA LEU A 399 7.01 -8.78 -1.21
C LEU A 399 5.75 -9.50 -1.74
N PHE A 400 5.17 -8.96 -2.82
CA PHE A 400 3.91 -9.47 -3.38
C PHE A 400 4.06 -10.85 -4.00
N ALA A 401 5.15 -11.09 -4.72
CA ALA A 401 5.44 -12.42 -5.27
C ALA A 401 5.68 -13.46 -4.15
N SER A 402 6.37 -13.08 -3.09
CA SER A 402 6.57 -13.96 -1.92
C SER A 402 5.23 -14.31 -1.26
N TYR A 403 4.37 -13.31 -1.02
CA TYR A 403 3.04 -13.54 -0.45
C TYR A 403 2.21 -14.48 -1.33
N LYS A 404 2.11 -14.20 -2.62
CA LYS A 404 1.39 -15.01 -3.60
C LYS A 404 1.82 -16.47 -3.59
N ILE A 405 3.13 -16.70 -3.64
CA ILE A 405 3.68 -18.06 -3.70
C ILE A 405 3.45 -18.79 -2.38
N LEU A 406 3.83 -18.20 -1.25
CA LEU A 406 3.80 -18.87 0.04
C LEU A 406 2.37 -19.03 0.58
N SER A 407 1.46 -18.08 0.32
CA SER A 407 0.05 -18.19 0.74
C SER A 407 -0.74 -19.25 -0.05
N SER A 408 -0.25 -19.66 -1.21
CA SER A 408 -0.85 -20.75 -2.00
C SER A 408 -0.45 -22.15 -1.49
N GLU A 409 0.54 -22.24 -0.59
CA GLU A 409 1.02 -23.51 -0.06
C GLU A 409 0.16 -23.98 1.13
N PRO A 410 -0.46 -25.18 1.07
CA PRO A 410 -1.41 -25.65 2.09
C PRO A 410 -0.85 -25.72 3.52
N GLY A 411 0.46 -25.96 3.65
CA GLY A 411 1.16 -26.06 4.93
C GLY A 411 1.61 -24.74 5.53
N MET A 412 1.30 -23.60 4.90
CA MET A 412 1.76 -22.29 5.32
C MET A 412 0.62 -21.36 5.71
N GLN A 413 0.86 -20.53 6.72
CA GLN A 413 0.04 -19.39 7.08
C GLN A 413 0.91 -18.15 6.95
N VAL A 414 0.55 -17.24 6.06
CA VAL A 414 1.40 -16.09 5.69
C VAL A 414 0.76 -14.80 6.13
N HIS A 415 1.57 -13.94 6.73
CA HIS A 415 1.21 -12.59 7.16
C HIS A 415 2.18 -11.58 6.58
N ILE A 416 1.69 -10.49 6.03
CA ILE A 416 2.53 -9.32 5.78
C ILE A 416 2.62 -8.54 7.09
N ILE A 417 3.83 -8.26 7.54
CA ILE A 417 4.10 -7.47 8.74
C ILE A 417 4.84 -6.18 8.37
N GLY A 418 4.52 -5.09 9.04
CA GLY A 418 5.21 -3.82 8.87
C GLY A 418 6.36 -3.65 9.87
N GLU A 419 7.21 -2.67 9.62
CA GLU A 419 8.26 -2.27 10.58
C GLU A 419 7.67 -1.89 11.95
N LYS A 420 6.48 -1.27 11.95
CA LYS A 420 5.76 -0.94 13.18
C LYS A 420 5.44 -2.16 14.03
N ASN A 421 4.92 -3.25 13.44
CA ASN A 421 4.63 -4.48 14.17
C ASN A 421 5.88 -5.03 14.87
N LEU A 422 7.01 -5.00 14.14
CA LEU A 422 8.29 -5.48 14.65
C LEU A 422 8.83 -4.59 15.77
N LEU A 423 8.78 -3.26 15.60
CA LEU A 423 9.26 -2.31 16.61
C LEU A 423 8.45 -2.34 17.90
N ALA A 424 7.14 -2.51 17.80
CA ALA A 424 6.22 -2.59 18.94
C ALA A 424 6.20 -3.97 19.62
N ASP A 425 6.95 -4.97 19.11
CA ASP A 425 6.89 -6.36 19.59
C ASP A 425 5.46 -6.91 19.65
N GLU A 426 4.63 -6.58 18.63
CA GLU A 426 3.24 -6.98 18.62
C GLU A 426 3.06 -8.49 18.71
N PRO A 427 1.94 -9.00 19.28
CA PRO A 427 1.73 -10.43 19.52
C PRO A 427 1.88 -11.31 18.28
N ILE A 428 1.60 -10.77 17.10
CA ILE A 428 1.78 -11.48 15.83
C ILE A 428 3.24 -11.91 15.63
N ILE A 429 4.21 -11.07 15.98
CA ILE A 429 5.65 -11.36 15.80
C ILE A 429 6.06 -12.58 16.62
N GLN A 430 5.54 -12.72 17.85
CA GLN A 430 5.85 -13.85 18.75
C GLN A 430 5.24 -15.17 18.27
N GLN A 431 4.25 -15.11 17.40
CA GLN A 431 3.56 -16.29 16.86
C GLN A 431 4.21 -16.82 15.58
N LEU A 432 5.12 -16.07 14.98
CA LEU A 432 5.76 -16.47 13.71
C LEU A 432 6.84 -17.53 13.97
N ASP A 433 6.89 -18.53 13.10
CA ASP A 433 7.97 -19.52 13.04
C ASP A 433 9.16 -18.98 12.25
N ALA A 434 8.89 -18.15 11.23
CA ALA A 434 9.92 -17.50 10.40
C ALA A 434 9.52 -16.09 9.97
N ILE A 435 10.51 -15.22 9.76
CA ILE A 435 10.35 -13.92 9.10
C ILE A 435 11.19 -13.91 7.81
N LEU A 436 10.50 -13.69 6.69
CA LEU A 436 11.12 -13.42 5.40
C LEU A 436 11.27 -11.91 5.21
N VAL A 437 12.47 -11.48 4.86
CA VAL A 437 12.85 -10.07 4.62
C VAL A 437 13.18 -9.91 3.13
N PRO A 438 12.17 -9.59 2.27
CA PRO A 438 12.38 -9.56 0.83
C PRO A 438 13.06 -8.27 0.40
N HIS A 439 14.10 -8.38 -0.42
CA HIS A 439 14.83 -7.25 -1.04
C HIS A 439 15.09 -6.07 -0.09
N GLN A 440 15.64 -6.35 1.07
CA GLN A 440 15.91 -5.34 2.09
C GLN A 440 17.30 -4.73 1.88
N ALA A 441 17.41 -3.67 1.09
CA ALA A 441 18.67 -2.97 0.87
C ALA A 441 18.99 -2.01 2.01
N ALA A 442 18.04 -1.16 2.37
CA ALA A 442 18.18 -0.22 3.49
C ALA A 442 17.42 -0.74 4.72
N MET A 443 18.12 -0.82 5.84
CA MET A 443 17.56 -1.33 7.10
C MET A 443 18.09 -0.54 8.28
N PRO A 444 17.21 0.16 9.02
CA PRO A 444 17.60 0.90 10.21
C PRO A 444 18.17 -0.01 11.31
N GLN A 445 19.05 0.53 12.13
CA GLN A 445 19.69 -0.24 13.21
C GLN A 445 18.68 -0.81 14.23
N ASN A 446 17.61 -0.09 14.54
CA ASN A 446 16.56 -0.59 15.43
C ASN A 446 15.83 -1.82 14.84
N ILE A 447 15.56 -1.84 13.54
CA ILE A 447 14.97 -2.99 12.83
C ILE A 447 15.95 -4.18 12.86
N LYS A 448 17.23 -3.95 12.53
CA LYS A 448 18.27 -5.01 12.64
C LYS A 448 18.31 -5.62 14.05
N THR A 449 18.26 -4.76 15.08
CA THR A 449 18.27 -5.19 16.47
C THR A 449 17.05 -6.03 16.82
N LYS A 450 15.86 -5.65 16.37
CA LYS A 450 14.61 -6.40 16.62
C LYS A 450 14.63 -7.77 15.91
N LEU A 451 15.04 -7.81 14.66
CA LEU A 451 15.18 -9.06 13.91
C LEU A 451 16.25 -9.99 14.55
N ALA A 452 17.39 -9.42 14.95
CA ALA A 452 18.41 -10.19 15.67
C ALA A 452 17.91 -10.73 17.02
N THR A 453 17.09 -9.95 17.73
CA THR A 453 16.46 -10.39 18.98
C THR A 453 15.46 -11.53 18.73
N TYR A 454 14.63 -11.42 17.68
CA TYR A 454 13.72 -12.50 17.27
C TYR A 454 14.49 -13.79 16.96
N TRP A 455 15.57 -13.69 16.18
CA TRP A 455 16.44 -14.82 15.85
C TRP A 455 17.10 -15.43 17.10
N LYS A 456 17.65 -14.62 17.99
CA LYS A 456 18.26 -15.09 19.26
C LYS A 456 17.27 -15.83 20.16
N LYS A 457 15.98 -15.45 20.12
CA LYS A 457 14.89 -16.12 20.84
C LYS A 457 14.40 -17.42 20.18
N GLY A 458 15.02 -17.86 19.10
CA GLY A 458 14.70 -19.10 18.42
C GLY A 458 13.97 -18.94 17.09
N GLY A 459 13.60 -17.74 16.68
CA GLY A 459 12.96 -17.49 15.39
C GLY A 459 13.88 -17.75 14.19
N VAL A 460 13.29 -18.00 13.05
CA VAL A 460 14.01 -18.22 11.80
C VAL A 460 14.00 -16.93 10.97
N LEU A 461 15.15 -16.55 10.43
CA LEU A 461 15.28 -15.42 9.50
C LEU A 461 15.64 -15.88 8.10
N ILE A 462 14.89 -15.37 7.13
CA ILE A 462 15.09 -15.64 5.71
C ILE A 462 15.24 -14.29 5.01
N GLN A 463 16.25 -14.16 4.17
CA GLN A 463 16.46 -12.93 3.43
C GLN A 463 16.86 -13.26 1.98
N ASP A 464 16.34 -12.49 1.04
CA ASP A 464 16.77 -12.53 -0.34
C ASP A 464 17.62 -11.30 -0.69
N MET A 465 18.38 -11.41 -1.74
CA MET A 465 19.18 -10.37 -2.37
C MET A 465 19.71 -9.30 -1.38
N ARG A 466 19.97 -8.23 -1.46
CA ARG A 466 20.33 -7.02 -0.68
C ARG A 466 20.47 -7.09 0.86
N LEU A 467 20.67 -8.06 1.48
CA LEU A 467 20.98 -8.40 2.89
C LEU A 467 21.18 -7.22 3.90
N GLY A 468 20.42 -6.12 3.81
CA GLY A 468 20.54 -4.97 4.71
C GLY A 468 21.86 -4.21 4.59
N GLU A 469 22.36 -4.03 3.38
CA GLU A 469 23.68 -3.46 3.07
C GLU A 469 23.85 -2.00 3.49
N PHE A 470 22.73 -1.28 3.69
CA PHE A 470 22.72 0.14 4.02
C PHE A 470 21.88 0.42 5.27
N ASP A 471 22.16 1.54 5.92
CA ASP A 471 21.27 2.13 6.91
C ASP A 471 20.16 2.99 6.25
N GLU A 472 19.32 3.62 7.06
CA GLU A 472 18.23 4.50 6.62
C GLU A 472 18.70 5.78 5.91
N ASN A 473 19.99 6.11 5.99
CA ASN A 473 20.61 7.24 5.31
C ASN A 473 21.38 6.81 4.05
N GLY A 474 21.30 5.51 3.66
CA GLY A 474 22.03 4.98 2.52
C GLY A 474 23.53 4.76 2.77
N LYS A 475 23.98 4.81 4.03
CA LYS A 475 25.37 4.53 4.39
C LYS A 475 25.60 3.02 4.46
N PRO A 476 26.67 2.47 3.84
CA PRO A 476 26.96 1.03 3.91
C PRO A 476 27.16 0.52 5.33
N THR A 477 26.53 -0.60 5.65
CA THR A 477 26.62 -1.31 6.93
C THR A 477 26.58 -2.82 6.69
N PHE A 478 27.62 -3.55 7.06
CA PHE A 478 27.73 -4.99 6.76
C PHE A 478 27.59 -5.88 8.00
N ASP A 479 27.53 -5.31 9.21
CA ASP A 479 27.52 -6.06 10.46
C ASP A 479 26.35 -7.04 10.55
N TRP A 480 25.16 -6.63 10.16
CA TRP A 480 23.96 -7.47 10.11
C TRP A 480 24.17 -8.75 9.29
N MET A 481 24.68 -8.59 8.07
CA MET A 481 24.95 -9.69 7.15
C MET A 481 26.00 -10.65 7.74
N HIS A 482 27.01 -10.10 8.37
CA HIS A 482 28.10 -10.89 8.97
C HIS A 482 27.64 -11.64 10.21
N GLU A 483 26.90 -11.00 11.12
CA GLU A 483 26.55 -11.55 12.41
C GLU A 483 25.39 -12.55 12.34
N VAL A 484 24.36 -12.23 11.57
CA VAL A 484 23.13 -13.02 11.54
C VAL A 484 23.17 -14.10 10.46
N PHE A 485 23.56 -13.73 9.24
CA PHE A 485 23.58 -14.68 8.11
C PHE A 485 24.92 -15.34 7.87
N GLY A 486 25.96 -14.99 8.64
CA GLY A 486 27.28 -15.60 8.53
C GLY A 486 27.94 -15.41 7.17
N ILE A 487 27.65 -14.31 6.48
CA ILE A 487 28.21 -14.02 5.18
C ILE A 487 29.43 -13.14 5.35
N ALA A 488 30.61 -13.66 5.03
CA ALA A 488 31.87 -12.94 5.18
C ALA A 488 32.10 -11.92 4.07
N ASN A 489 31.66 -12.21 2.87
CA ASN A 489 31.88 -11.37 1.69
C ASN A 489 30.82 -11.62 0.62
N ILE A 490 30.47 -10.58 -0.13
CA ILE A 490 29.57 -10.62 -1.29
C ILE A 490 30.30 -10.12 -2.53
N GLU A 491 30.15 -10.85 -3.63
CA GLU A 491 30.57 -10.41 -4.96
C GLU A 491 29.34 -10.31 -5.87
N TRP A 492 29.02 -9.10 -6.31
CA TRP A 492 27.91 -8.88 -7.23
C TRP A 492 28.23 -9.34 -8.64
N LYS A 493 27.38 -10.20 -9.19
CA LYS A 493 27.45 -10.70 -10.57
C LYS A 493 26.28 -10.14 -11.37
N LYS A 494 26.54 -9.87 -12.65
CA LYS A 494 25.54 -9.43 -13.63
C LYS A 494 25.30 -10.54 -14.65
N ASN A 495 24.16 -10.48 -15.33
CA ASN A 495 23.84 -11.32 -16.51
C ASN A 495 23.59 -12.82 -16.24
N GLY A 496 23.03 -13.15 -15.09
CA GLY A 496 22.61 -14.52 -14.80
C GLY A 496 23.76 -15.46 -14.45
N GLY A 497 23.44 -16.74 -14.29
CA GLY A 497 24.40 -17.76 -13.89
C GLY A 497 23.87 -19.20 -13.99
N VAL A 498 24.77 -20.14 -13.78
CA VAL A 498 24.45 -21.56 -13.67
C VAL A 498 24.86 -22.04 -12.28
N PHE A 499 23.99 -22.80 -11.64
CA PHE A 499 24.14 -23.21 -10.24
C PHE A 499 23.88 -24.69 -10.08
N LEU A 500 24.61 -25.32 -9.18
CA LEU A 500 24.42 -26.71 -8.79
C LEU A 500 23.74 -26.78 -7.43
N ILE A 501 22.57 -27.40 -7.36
CA ILE A 501 21.75 -27.55 -6.15
C ILE A 501 21.29 -28.99 -6.06
N ASP A 502 21.70 -29.72 -5.01
CA ASP A 502 21.37 -31.14 -4.80
C ASP A 502 21.69 -32.01 -6.06
N GLY A 503 22.84 -31.77 -6.71
CA GLY A 503 23.23 -32.48 -7.93
C GLY A 503 22.49 -32.07 -9.21
N LYS A 504 21.55 -31.16 -9.14
CA LYS A 504 20.77 -30.64 -10.29
C LYS A 504 21.27 -29.27 -10.73
N VAL A 505 21.23 -29.03 -12.04
CA VAL A 505 21.66 -27.78 -12.67
C VAL A 505 20.46 -26.83 -12.73
N TYR A 506 20.60 -25.66 -12.12
CA TYR A 506 19.67 -24.54 -12.21
C TYR A 506 20.29 -23.41 -13.03
N ARG A 507 19.49 -22.77 -13.85
CA ARG A 507 19.93 -21.63 -14.66
C ARG A 507 19.13 -20.38 -14.26
N LEU A 508 19.84 -19.27 -14.05
CA LEU A 508 19.27 -17.94 -13.93
C LEU A 508 19.59 -17.20 -15.23
N LYS A 509 18.59 -17.00 -16.06
CA LYS A 509 18.75 -16.35 -17.36
C LYS A 509 18.52 -14.86 -17.28
N PRO A 510 19.28 -14.03 -18.02
CA PRO A 510 18.98 -12.63 -18.18
C PRO A 510 17.65 -12.47 -18.92
N THR A 511 16.73 -11.72 -18.34
CA THR A 511 15.50 -11.29 -19.03
C THR A 511 15.38 -9.78 -19.02
N ARG A 512 14.63 -9.21 -19.97
CA ARG A 512 14.44 -7.74 -20.05
C ARG A 512 13.74 -7.14 -18.83
N ARG A 513 13.03 -7.96 -18.04
CA ARG A 513 12.23 -7.54 -16.90
C ARG A 513 12.85 -7.92 -15.56
N MET A 514 13.98 -8.64 -15.58
CA MET A 514 14.47 -9.28 -14.37
C MET A 514 15.73 -8.69 -13.81
N TYR A 515 15.74 -8.79 -12.53
CA TYR A 515 16.83 -8.67 -11.60
C TYR A 515 17.83 -9.80 -11.85
N THR A 516 18.59 -9.67 -12.93
CA THR A 516 19.56 -10.69 -13.37
C THR A 516 20.86 -10.66 -12.60
N SER A 517 21.01 -9.65 -11.75
CA SER A 517 22.11 -9.59 -10.81
C SER A 517 21.89 -10.57 -9.68
N TYR A 518 22.97 -11.19 -9.21
CA TYR A 518 22.96 -12.02 -8.03
C TYR A 518 24.20 -11.76 -7.17
N ALA A 519 24.07 -12.05 -5.89
CA ALA A 519 25.16 -12.00 -4.93
C ALA A 519 25.80 -13.40 -4.81
N SER A 520 27.07 -13.53 -5.22
CA SER A 520 27.90 -14.67 -4.88
C SER A 520 28.45 -14.46 -3.48
N MET A 521 28.01 -15.27 -2.51
CA MET A 521 28.26 -15.12 -1.09
C MET A 521 29.32 -16.10 -0.61
N ALA A 522 30.30 -15.62 0.15
CA ALA A 522 31.26 -16.45 0.89
C ALA A 522 30.78 -16.59 2.35
N PRO A 523 30.43 -17.80 2.81
CA PRO A 523 30.00 -18.02 4.17
C PRO A 523 31.16 -18.03 5.17
N ARG A 524 30.87 -17.77 6.44
CA ARG A 524 31.74 -18.05 7.58
C ARG A 524 31.69 -19.54 7.96
N PRO A 525 32.66 -20.04 8.72
CA PRO A 525 32.60 -21.39 9.27
C PRO A 525 31.30 -21.66 10.03
N GLY A 526 30.71 -22.84 9.84
CA GLY A 526 29.42 -23.22 10.44
C GLY A 526 28.20 -22.96 9.54
N TYR A 527 28.35 -22.25 8.43
CA TYR A 527 27.29 -22.02 7.45
C TYR A 527 27.51 -22.86 6.18
N LYS A 528 26.42 -23.33 5.57
CA LYS A 528 26.46 -24.19 4.37
C LYS A 528 26.10 -23.42 3.12
N VAL A 529 26.87 -23.62 2.06
CA VAL A 529 26.48 -23.22 0.71
C VAL A 529 25.54 -24.28 0.14
N LEU A 530 24.29 -23.94 -0.17
CA LEU A 530 23.31 -24.84 -0.76
C LEU A 530 23.33 -24.80 -2.30
N ALA A 531 23.62 -23.65 -2.89
CA ALA A 531 23.66 -23.46 -4.33
C ALA A 531 25.02 -22.91 -4.75
N ARG A 532 25.78 -23.70 -5.45
CA ARG A 532 27.18 -23.42 -5.86
C ARG A 532 27.29 -23.05 -7.33
N GLU A 533 28.24 -22.20 -7.67
CA GLU A 533 28.64 -21.97 -9.05
C GLU A 533 29.61 -23.15 -9.50
N PRO A 534 29.28 -23.91 -10.57
CA PRO A 534 29.98 -25.15 -10.90
C PRO A 534 31.48 -25.02 -11.18
N LEU A 535 31.93 -23.85 -11.61
CA LEU A 535 33.31 -23.61 -12.05
C LEU A 535 34.08 -22.69 -11.08
N LYS A 536 33.54 -22.43 -9.88
CA LYS A 536 34.20 -21.58 -8.91
C LYS A 536 34.55 -22.29 -7.62
N ARG A 537 35.32 -21.58 -6.78
CA ARG A 537 35.73 -22.10 -5.48
C ARG A 537 34.53 -22.65 -4.71
N GLU A 538 34.71 -23.78 -4.09
CA GLU A 538 33.66 -24.50 -3.33
C GLU A 538 33.08 -23.71 -2.16
N ASP A 539 33.74 -22.63 -1.75
CA ASP A 539 33.43 -21.80 -0.62
C ASP A 539 32.41 -20.65 -0.90
N ARG A 540 31.89 -20.54 -2.14
CA ARG A 540 30.96 -19.48 -2.54
C ARG A 540 29.72 -20.02 -3.22
N GLY A 541 28.60 -19.28 -3.04
CA GLY A 541 27.34 -19.62 -3.74
C GLY A 541 26.28 -18.55 -3.60
N ILE A 542 25.11 -18.84 -4.16
CA ILE A 542 23.95 -17.94 -4.16
C ILE A 542 22.90 -18.29 -3.10
N MET A 543 23.11 -19.34 -2.34
CA MET A 543 22.26 -19.69 -1.22
C MET A 543 23.15 -20.13 -0.05
N VAL A 544 22.99 -19.47 1.08
CA VAL A 544 23.73 -19.77 2.31
C VAL A 544 22.73 -20.08 3.42
N ARG A 545 22.94 -21.21 4.10
CA ARG A 545 22.10 -21.67 5.20
C ARG A 545 22.91 -21.76 6.48
N GLY A 546 22.43 -21.11 7.53
CA GLY A 546 22.82 -21.34 8.92
C GLY A 546 21.85 -22.28 9.62
N GLU A 547 21.97 -22.41 10.94
CA GLU A 547 21.06 -23.22 11.74
C GLU A 547 19.61 -22.74 11.63
N ARG A 548 19.38 -21.44 11.81
CA ARG A 548 18.08 -20.78 11.76
C ARG A 548 18.07 -19.57 10.82
N THR A 549 18.88 -19.60 9.80
CA THR A 549 18.96 -18.52 8.80
C THR A 549 19.08 -19.10 7.39
N LEU A 550 18.50 -18.40 6.44
CA LEU A 550 18.60 -18.71 5.01
C LEU A 550 18.77 -17.41 4.24
N ALA A 551 19.85 -17.30 3.48
CA ALA A 551 20.09 -16.17 2.59
C ALA A 551 20.08 -16.61 1.14
N PHE A 552 19.29 -15.90 0.32
CA PHE A 552 19.33 -16.00 -1.14
C PHE A 552 20.12 -14.80 -1.68
N GLY A 553 21.06 -15.04 -2.56
CA GLY A 553 21.78 -13.98 -3.27
C GLY A 553 21.03 -13.40 -4.46
N PHE A 554 19.76 -13.75 -4.64
CA PHE A 554 18.88 -13.32 -5.72
C PHE A 554 17.41 -13.44 -5.25
N MET A 555 16.45 -13.15 -6.12
CA MET A 555 15.02 -13.25 -5.83
C MET A 555 14.37 -14.41 -6.59
N PRO A 556 14.34 -15.63 -6.03
CA PRO A 556 13.77 -16.80 -6.71
C PRO A 556 12.31 -16.63 -7.10
N GLN A 557 11.53 -15.88 -6.29
CA GLN A 557 10.12 -15.61 -6.49
C GLN A 557 9.83 -14.71 -7.70
N LEU A 558 10.82 -13.97 -8.18
CA LEU A 558 10.69 -13.05 -9.33
C LEU A 558 11.26 -13.62 -10.64
N VAL A 559 11.64 -14.88 -10.69
CA VAL A 559 12.08 -15.53 -11.94
C VAL A 559 10.86 -15.72 -12.86
N GLU A 560 10.95 -15.21 -14.10
CA GLU A 560 9.84 -15.19 -15.07
C GLU A 560 10.09 -16.06 -16.34
N ASP A 561 11.27 -16.67 -16.49
CA ASP A 561 11.60 -17.52 -17.64
C ASP A 561 11.09 -18.96 -17.49
N GLU A 562 11.45 -19.84 -18.40
CA GLU A 562 11.07 -21.26 -18.38
C GLU A 562 11.55 -22.01 -17.13
N THR A 563 12.48 -21.45 -16.36
CA THR A 563 12.98 -22.04 -15.10
C THR A 563 12.18 -21.60 -13.87
N ARG A 564 11.19 -20.72 -14.04
CA ARG A 564 10.37 -20.11 -12.99
C ARG A 564 9.85 -21.14 -11.99
N ASP A 565 9.24 -22.20 -12.48
CA ASP A 565 8.59 -23.18 -11.59
C ASP A 565 9.60 -23.98 -10.77
N ALA A 566 10.79 -24.23 -11.33
CA ALA A 566 11.87 -24.88 -10.59
C ALA A 566 12.38 -23.98 -9.45
N TRP A 567 12.57 -22.68 -9.71
CA TRP A 567 12.99 -21.71 -8.71
C TRP A 567 11.93 -21.48 -7.64
N ARG A 568 10.65 -21.40 -8.01
CA ARG A 568 9.55 -21.29 -7.05
C ARG A 568 9.45 -22.51 -6.13
N LYS A 569 9.52 -23.71 -6.68
CA LYS A 569 9.56 -24.95 -5.89
C LYS A 569 10.76 -25.00 -4.93
N LEU A 570 11.91 -24.56 -5.39
CA LEU A 570 13.11 -24.46 -4.56
C LEU A 570 12.89 -23.45 -3.41
N PHE A 571 12.37 -22.28 -3.72
CA PHE A 571 12.07 -21.22 -2.74
C PHE A 571 11.15 -21.73 -1.63
N VAL A 572 10.03 -22.33 -1.99
CA VAL A 572 9.09 -22.94 -1.03
C VAL A 572 9.74 -24.03 -0.21
N ARG A 573 10.46 -24.96 -0.87
CA ARG A 573 11.13 -26.08 -0.20
C ARG A 573 12.14 -25.62 0.85
N GLU A 574 13.00 -24.68 0.50
CA GLU A 574 14.06 -24.24 1.42
C GLU A 574 13.52 -23.41 2.58
N ILE A 575 12.48 -22.60 2.33
CA ILE A 575 11.76 -21.90 3.40
C ILE A 575 11.09 -22.90 4.36
N SER A 576 10.39 -23.90 3.82
CA SER A 576 9.78 -24.96 4.62
C SER A 576 10.83 -25.72 5.45
N ASN A 577 11.94 -26.08 4.84
CA ASN A 577 13.01 -26.84 5.49
C ASN A 577 13.62 -26.09 6.66
N VAL A 578 13.89 -24.77 6.51
CA VAL A 578 14.50 -23.98 7.59
C VAL A 578 13.48 -23.64 8.67
N ALA A 579 12.23 -23.36 8.32
CA ALA A 579 11.18 -23.07 9.29
C ALA A 579 10.79 -24.30 10.13
N ASN A 580 10.73 -25.50 9.52
CA ASN A 580 10.40 -26.73 10.21
C ASN A 580 11.54 -27.27 11.09
N SER A 581 12.81 -26.98 10.78
CA SER A 581 13.94 -27.43 11.59
C SER A 581 13.90 -26.88 13.01
N ASN A 582 13.25 -25.74 13.22
CA ASN A 582 13.06 -25.11 14.53
C ASN A 582 12.01 -25.82 15.40
N THR A 583 11.02 -26.47 14.78
CA THR A 583 9.91 -27.13 15.53
C THR A 583 10.33 -28.48 16.11
N SER A 584 11.36 -29.12 15.59
CA SER A 584 11.90 -30.38 16.10
C SER A 584 12.87 -30.21 17.27
N ALA A 585 13.48 -29.04 17.43
CA ALA A 585 14.41 -28.74 18.52
C ALA A 585 13.72 -28.29 19.82
N SER A 586 12.43 -27.94 19.76
CA SER A 586 11.63 -27.49 20.93
C SER A 586 10.75 -28.62 21.53
N LYS A 587 10.90 -29.87 21.07
CA LYS A 587 10.36 -31.09 21.67
C LYS A 587 11.49 -31.85 22.36
#